data_5a9cc307839f4bdbeaab42013b51c9da
#
_entry.id   5a9cc307839f4bdbeaab42013b51c9da
#
_cell.length_a   1.000
_cell.length_b   1.000
_cell.length_c   1.000
_cell.angle_alpha   90.00
_cell.angle_beta   90.00
_cell.angle_gamma   90.00
#
_symmetry.space_group_name_H-M   'P 1'
#
loop_
_entity.id
_entity.type
_entity.pdbx_description
1 polymer ?
#
loop_
_entity_poly.entity_id
_entity_poly.type
_entity_poly.pdbx_seq_one_letter_code
_entity_poly.pdbx_strand_id
1 'polypeptide(L)'
;MYDDSPDWRLITGLFECLYHSHPIRSDIAGTVESIAEITPEMLYDSCKAFYAPGNMVLAAAGNTTMEQILAACERHGLMRPRSTERVQRLWKPEPMTLAAAHKTLKMPVSKPCFGVGFKEKPLPPNDLRTEALYDLILSCITGGMSPLYRRLYDGGLVNPGFGGEVLRVDGCCCILF
;
A
#
# COMPACT_ATOMS: atom_id res chain seq x y z
N MET A 1 -2.29 16.81 8.07
CA MET A 1 -1.56 15.74 8.80
C MET A 1 -0.65 14.94 7.87
N TYR A 2 -1.15 14.33 6.79
CA TYR A 2 -0.29 13.62 5.82
C TYR A 2 0.54 14.57 4.95
N ASP A 3 0.00 15.72 4.59
CA ASP A 3 0.70 16.74 3.82
C ASP A 3 1.92 17.32 4.53
N ASP A 4 1.96 17.24 5.85
CA ASP A 4 3.07 17.73 6.68
C ASP A 4 4.15 16.66 6.92
N SER A 5 3.95 15.41 6.48
CA SER A 5 4.90 14.32 6.59
C SER A 5 5.80 14.24 5.36
N PRO A 6 7.10 14.54 5.46
CA PRO A 6 8.03 14.45 4.34
C PRO A 6 8.11 13.03 3.76
N ASP A 7 8.13 12.01 4.64
CA ASP A 7 8.24 10.60 4.21
C ASP A 7 6.99 10.16 3.44
N TRP A 8 5.80 10.55 3.92
CA TRP A 8 4.55 10.26 3.21
C TRP A 8 4.50 10.93 1.84
N ARG A 9 4.89 12.20 1.77
CA ARG A 9 4.94 12.96 0.52
C ARG A 9 6.00 12.43 -0.45
N LEU A 10 7.08 11.88 0.07
CA LEU A 10 8.12 11.23 -0.74
C LEU A 10 7.57 9.96 -1.41
N ILE A 11 6.96 9.07 -0.62
CA ILE A 11 6.39 7.80 -1.09
C ILE A 11 5.24 8.04 -2.09
N THR A 12 4.30 8.92 -1.77
CA THR A 12 3.20 9.25 -2.69
C THR A 12 3.72 9.89 -3.97
N GLY A 13 4.73 10.77 -3.88
CA GLY A 13 5.40 11.35 -5.04
C GLY A 13 6.09 10.32 -5.93
N LEU A 14 6.69 9.26 -5.35
CA LEU A 14 7.26 8.14 -6.10
C LEU A 14 6.16 7.37 -6.85
N PHE A 15 5.03 7.07 -6.20
CA PHE A 15 3.92 6.38 -6.87
C PHE A 15 3.32 7.21 -8.02
N GLU A 16 3.21 8.51 -7.86
CA GLU A 16 2.76 9.40 -8.94
C GLU A 16 3.73 9.40 -10.13
N CYS A 17 5.04 9.24 -9.89
CA CYS A 17 6.04 9.12 -10.96
C CYS A 17 6.01 7.73 -11.63
N LEU A 18 5.82 6.67 -10.85
CA LEU A 18 5.86 5.30 -11.34
C LEU A 18 4.60 4.92 -12.14
N TYR A 19 3.42 5.36 -11.72
CA TYR A 19 2.15 4.86 -12.23
C TYR A 19 1.32 5.93 -12.93
N HIS A 20 0.69 5.56 -14.07
CA HIS A 20 -0.20 6.43 -14.83
C HIS A 20 -1.64 6.38 -14.33
N SER A 21 -2.17 5.17 -14.11
CA SER A 21 -3.59 4.91 -13.88
C SER A 21 -3.88 4.09 -12.63
N HIS A 22 -2.86 3.41 -12.09
CA HIS A 22 -3.06 2.53 -10.93
C HIS A 22 -3.48 3.33 -9.69
N PRO A 23 -4.47 2.87 -8.90
CA PRO A 23 -4.97 3.59 -7.72
C PRO A 23 -3.90 3.92 -6.67
N ILE A 24 -2.81 3.15 -6.60
CA ILE A 24 -1.71 3.37 -5.65
C ILE A 24 -1.09 4.78 -5.75
N ARG A 25 -1.22 5.43 -6.92
CA ARG A 25 -0.72 6.80 -7.13
C ARG A 25 -1.52 7.87 -6.40
N SER A 26 -2.72 7.52 -5.95
CA SER A 26 -3.59 8.44 -5.23
C SER A 26 -3.42 8.26 -3.72
N ASP A 27 -3.33 9.36 -3.01
CA ASP A 27 -3.27 9.32 -1.54
C ASP A 27 -4.55 8.68 -1.00
N ILE A 28 -4.41 7.66 -0.17
CA ILE A 28 -5.53 6.93 0.43
C ILE A 28 -6.35 7.83 1.38
N ALA A 29 -5.74 8.85 1.94
CA ALA A 29 -6.42 9.82 2.79
C ALA A 29 -7.27 10.82 1.99
N GLY A 30 -7.08 10.89 0.68
CA GLY A 30 -7.74 11.87 -0.19
C GLY A 30 -7.18 13.27 -0.02
N THR A 31 -7.83 14.22 -0.68
CA THR A 31 -7.57 15.67 -0.56
C THR A 31 -8.75 16.35 0.11
N VAL A 32 -8.57 17.59 0.55
CA VAL A 32 -9.66 18.40 1.15
C VAL A 32 -10.85 18.48 0.18
N GLU A 33 -10.56 18.67 -1.11
CA GLU A 33 -11.57 18.76 -2.16
C GLU A 33 -12.31 17.43 -2.32
N SER A 34 -11.59 16.30 -2.43
CA SER A 34 -12.22 14.98 -2.62
C SER A 34 -13.03 14.54 -1.38
N ILE A 35 -12.59 14.91 -0.20
CA ILE A 35 -13.32 14.63 1.05
C ILE A 35 -14.62 15.46 1.12
N ALA A 36 -14.57 16.71 0.67
CA ALA A 36 -15.75 17.58 0.65
C ALA A 36 -16.85 17.11 -0.33
N GLU A 37 -16.50 16.29 -1.33
CA GLU A 37 -17.45 15.68 -2.27
C GLU A 37 -18.16 14.43 -1.71
N ILE A 38 -17.69 13.89 -0.57
CA ILE A 38 -18.28 12.67 0.01
C ILE A 38 -19.63 13.00 0.64
N THR A 39 -20.68 12.33 0.14
CA THR A 39 -22.04 12.48 0.68
C THR A 39 -22.40 11.29 1.60
N PRO A 40 -23.40 11.47 2.49
CA PRO A 40 -23.92 10.36 3.30
C PRO A 40 -24.38 9.17 2.45
N GLU A 41 -24.99 9.43 1.29
CA GLU A 41 -25.48 8.39 0.37
C GLU A 41 -24.32 7.54 -0.14
N MET A 42 -23.20 8.18 -0.57
CA MET A 42 -21.99 7.47 -1.01
C MET A 42 -21.42 6.55 0.09
N LEU A 43 -21.45 7.02 1.36
CA LEU A 43 -21.00 6.21 2.49
C LEU A 43 -21.92 5.01 2.72
N TYR A 44 -23.26 5.21 2.69
CA TYR A 44 -24.21 4.11 2.86
C TYR A 44 -24.11 3.10 1.71
N ASP A 45 -23.92 3.54 0.47
CA ASP A 45 -23.77 2.65 -0.67
C ASP A 45 -22.45 1.87 -0.60
N SER A 46 -21.36 2.50 -0.15
CA SER A 46 -20.10 1.81 0.14
C SER A 46 -20.28 0.76 1.24
N CYS A 47 -21.00 1.08 2.31
CA CYS A 47 -21.30 0.12 3.36
C CYS A 47 -22.11 -1.07 2.83
N LYS A 48 -23.14 -0.84 2.02
CA LYS A 48 -23.95 -1.92 1.42
C LYS A 48 -23.12 -2.81 0.49
N ALA A 49 -22.21 -2.21 -0.29
CA ALA A 49 -21.38 -2.95 -1.23
C ALA A 49 -20.30 -3.78 -0.56
N PHE A 50 -19.60 -3.23 0.44
CA PHE A 50 -18.38 -3.83 0.98
C PHE A 50 -18.56 -4.53 2.32
N TYR A 51 -19.49 -4.08 3.18
CA TYR A 51 -19.71 -4.62 4.52
C TYR A 51 -20.81 -5.70 4.57
N ALA A 52 -20.95 -6.45 3.48
CA ALA A 52 -21.83 -7.61 3.46
C ALA A 52 -21.11 -8.83 4.09
N PRO A 53 -21.81 -9.68 4.90
CA PRO A 53 -21.20 -10.85 5.53
C PRO A 53 -20.47 -11.78 4.54
N GLY A 54 -20.93 -11.86 3.28
CA GLY A 54 -20.28 -12.62 2.21
C GLY A 54 -18.93 -12.08 1.75
N ASN A 55 -18.62 -10.83 2.07
CA ASN A 55 -17.36 -10.14 1.71
C ASN A 55 -16.45 -9.91 2.93
N MET A 56 -16.78 -10.47 4.09
CA MET A 56 -16.06 -10.24 5.34
C MET A 56 -15.52 -11.54 5.90
N VAL A 57 -14.43 -11.43 6.65
CA VAL A 57 -13.85 -12.51 7.45
C VAL A 57 -13.81 -12.07 8.89
N LEU A 58 -14.37 -12.87 9.78
CA LEU A 58 -14.28 -12.67 11.22
C LEU A 58 -13.15 -13.55 11.79
N ALA A 59 -12.15 -12.92 12.37
CA ALA A 59 -11.13 -13.58 13.16
C ALA A 59 -11.27 -13.17 14.63
N ALA A 60 -11.26 -14.15 15.54
CA ALA A 60 -11.35 -13.91 16.96
C ALA A 60 -10.22 -14.66 17.70
N ALA A 61 -9.59 -13.97 18.65
CA ALA A 61 -8.58 -14.55 19.52
C ALA A 61 -8.87 -14.14 20.97
N GLY A 62 -8.76 -15.08 21.90
CA GLY A 62 -9.02 -14.85 23.33
C GLY A 62 -9.68 -16.05 24.00
N ASN A 63 -10.14 -15.84 25.22
CA ASN A 63 -10.85 -16.88 25.98
C ASN A 63 -12.32 -16.98 25.51
N THR A 64 -12.51 -17.62 24.36
CA THR A 64 -13.83 -17.84 23.74
C THR A 64 -13.82 -19.16 22.98
N THR A 65 -15.02 -19.67 22.69
CA THR A 65 -15.20 -20.87 21.86
C THR A 65 -15.87 -20.55 20.54
N MET A 66 -15.74 -21.43 19.56
CA MET A 66 -16.39 -21.28 18.25
C MET A 66 -17.92 -21.15 18.40
N GLU A 67 -18.54 -21.93 19.31
CA GLU A 67 -19.98 -21.90 19.55
C GLU A 67 -20.43 -20.54 20.07
N GLN A 68 -19.65 -19.93 20.97
CA GLN A 68 -19.95 -18.59 21.49
C GLN A 68 -19.87 -17.53 20.38
N ILE A 69 -18.87 -17.65 19.50
CA ILE A 69 -18.70 -16.72 18.36
C ILE A 69 -19.86 -16.89 17.38
N LEU A 70 -20.20 -18.12 17.01
CA LEU A 70 -21.31 -18.41 16.09
C LEU A 70 -22.65 -17.92 16.67
N ALA A 71 -22.93 -18.17 17.95
CA ALA A 71 -24.14 -17.68 18.59
C ALA A 71 -24.21 -16.16 18.63
N ALA A 72 -23.08 -15.47 18.79
CA ALA A 72 -23.02 -14.02 18.68
C ALA A 72 -23.30 -13.55 17.24
N CYS A 73 -22.71 -14.21 16.24
CA CYS A 73 -22.95 -13.90 14.83
C CYS A 73 -24.43 -14.08 14.45
N GLU A 74 -25.09 -15.16 14.89
CA GLU A 74 -26.51 -15.40 14.67
C GLU A 74 -27.39 -14.30 15.30
N ARG A 75 -27.10 -13.97 16.56
CA ARG A 75 -27.82 -12.94 17.32
C ARG A 75 -27.76 -11.58 16.65
N HIS A 76 -26.63 -11.26 16.01
CA HIS A 76 -26.41 -9.99 15.30
C HIS A 76 -26.71 -10.06 13.80
N GLY A 77 -27.30 -11.16 13.31
CA GLY A 77 -27.71 -11.33 11.93
C GLY A 77 -26.57 -11.41 10.91
N LEU A 78 -25.36 -11.77 11.36
CA LEU A 78 -24.18 -11.91 10.49
C LEU A 78 -24.17 -13.24 9.71
N MET A 79 -25.04 -14.19 10.09
CA MET A 79 -25.18 -15.51 9.42
C MET A 79 -26.14 -15.47 8.22
N ARG A 80 -26.38 -14.30 7.64
CA ARG A 80 -27.25 -14.18 6.46
C ARG A 80 -26.64 -14.90 5.26
N PRO A 81 -27.48 -15.42 4.34
CA PRO A 81 -26.99 -16.02 3.11
C PRO A 81 -26.02 -15.09 2.40
N ARG A 82 -24.94 -15.66 1.86
CA ARG A 82 -23.99 -14.88 1.04
C ARG A 82 -24.74 -14.27 -0.14
N SER A 83 -24.57 -12.96 -0.32
CA SER A 83 -24.86 -12.36 -1.62
C SER A 83 -24.00 -13.10 -2.67
N THR A 84 -24.60 -13.51 -3.76
CA THR A 84 -23.88 -14.11 -4.90
C THR A 84 -23.11 -13.05 -5.69
N GLU A 85 -23.43 -11.78 -5.48
CA GLU A 85 -22.71 -10.68 -6.10
C GLU A 85 -21.36 -10.50 -5.43
N ARG A 86 -20.31 -10.81 -6.18
CA ARG A 86 -18.94 -10.51 -5.79
C ARG A 86 -18.61 -9.08 -6.20
N VAL A 87 -18.01 -8.32 -5.29
CA VAL A 87 -17.43 -7.03 -5.64
C VAL A 87 -16.35 -7.26 -6.70
N GLN A 88 -16.56 -6.68 -7.87
CA GLN A 88 -15.62 -6.76 -8.97
C GLN A 88 -14.70 -5.55 -8.92
N ARG A 89 -13.40 -5.79 -8.98
CA ARG A 89 -12.41 -4.72 -9.08
C ARG A 89 -12.32 -4.27 -10.53
N LEU A 90 -12.44 -2.97 -10.75
CA LEU A 90 -12.25 -2.36 -12.07
C LEU A 90 -10.77 -2.00 -12.21
N TRP A 91 -10.07 -2.71 -13.11
CA TRP A 91 -8.69 -2.44 -13.43
C TRP A 91 -8.59 -1.62 -14.71
N LYS A 92 -7.84 -0.53 -14.65
CA LYS A 92 -7.40 0.17 -15.85
C LYS A 92 -6.05 -0.42 -16.27
N PRO A 93 -5.79 -0.58 -17.58
CA PRO A 93 -4.47 -0.98 -18.06
C PRO A 93 -3.41 0.00 -17.56
N GLU A 94 -2.36 -0.54 -16.97
CA GLU A 94 -1.22 0.24 -16.47
C GLU A 94 0.00 -0.02 -17.36
N PRO A 95 0.49 0.98 -18.12
CA PRO A 95 1.65 0.79 -18.97
C PRO A 95 2.92 0.62 -18.14
N MET A 96 3.91 -0.11 -18.67
CA MET A 96 5.21 -0.29 -18.00
C MET A 96 6.11 0.95 -18.04
N THR A 97 5.76 1.96 -18.82
CA THR A 97 6.46 3.25 -18.83
C THR A 97 6.21 4.02 -17.53
N LEU A 98 7.14 4.88 -17.19
CA LEU A 98 7.00 5.79 -16.05
C LEU A 98 6.07 6.94 -16.43
N ALA A 99 5.24 7.38 -15.49
CA ALA A 99 4.41 8.58 -15.65
C ALA A 99 5.26 9.85 -15.65
N ALA A 100 6.31 9.89 -14.81
CA ALA A 100 7.31 10.95 -14.80
C ALA A 100 8.67 10.39 -14.37
N ALA A 101 9.74 10.97 -14.89
CA ALA A 101 11.10 10.54 -14.55
C ALA A 101 11.53 11.07 -13.16
N HIS A 102 10.99 12.21 -12.74
CA HIS A 102 11.29 12.79 -11.43
C HIS A 102 10.18 13.75 -11.00
N LYS A 103 10.11 13.98 -9.69
CA LYS A 103 9.25 15.00 -9.06
C LYS A 103 10.01 15.64 -7.92
N THR A 104 9.95 16.96 -7.83
CA THR A 104 10.54 17.71 -6.73
C THR A 104 9.43 18.41 -5.94
N LEU A 105 9.44 18.21 -4.63
CA LEU A 105 8.52 18.85 -3.71
C LEU A 105 9.31 19.79 -2.80
N LYS A 106 8.78 20.99 -2.56
CA LYS A 106 9.34 21.94 -1.60
C LYS A 106 8.55 21.86 -0.31
N MET A 107 9.24 21.50 0.76
CA MET A 107 8.66 21.39 2.10
C MET A 107 9.60 22.00 3.15
N PRO A 108 9.11 22.45 4.29
CA PRO A 108 9.93 22.91 5.40
C PRO A 108 10.59 21.72 6.12
N VAL A 109 11.68 21.20 5.55
CA VAL A 109 12.44 20.08 6.10
C VAL A 109 13.84 20.51 6.51
N SER A 110 14.39 19.91 7.55
CA SER A 110 15.73 20.23 8.05
C SER A 110 16.85 19.76 7.11
N LYS A 111 16.60 18.68 6.35
CA LYS A 111 17.51 18.12 5.36
C LYS A 111 16.75 17.65 4.13
N PRO A 112 17.33 17.77 2.93
CA PRO A 112 16.74 17.18 1.75
C PRO A 112 16.59 15.67 1.89
N CYS A 113 15.44 15.13 1.49
CA CYS A 113 15.20 13.69 1.38
C CYS A 113 14.99 13.34 -0.09
N PHE A 114 15.42 12.17 -0.50
CA PHE A 114 15.14 11.66 -1.83
C PHE A 114 14.80 10.18 -1.75
N GLY A 115 14.00 9.71 -2.69
CA GLY A 115 13.69 8.31 -2.90
C GLY A 115 13.89 7.92 -4.35
N VAL A 116 14.18 6.67 -4.59
CA VAL A 116 14.33 6.08 -5.92
C VAL A 116 13.36 4.92 -6.06
N GLY A 117 12.56 4.91 -7.12
CA GLY A 117 11.58 3.86 -7.38
C GLY A 117 11.84 3.19 -8.73
N PHE A 118 11.72 1.87 -8.74
CA PHE A 118 11.78 1.05 -9.96
C PHE A 118 10.43 0.37 -10.14
N LYS A 119 9.84 0.54 -11.32
CA LYS A 119 8.59 -0.13 -11.69
C LYS A 119 8.89 -1.52 -12.22
N GLU A 120 8.27 -2.52 -11.62
CA GLU A 120 8.38 -3.92 -12.01
C GLU A 120 7.06 -4.45 -12.56
N LYS A 121 7.14 -5.58 -13.25
CA LYS A 121 5.93 -6.30 -13.69
C LYS A 121 5.20 -6.83 -12.47
N PRO A 122 3.86 -6.76 -12.45
CA PRO A 122 3.07 -7.36 -11.38
C PRO A 122 3.44 -8.84 -11.22
N LEU A 123 3.71 -9.25 -10.00
CA LEU A 123 3.96 -10.65 -9.68
C LEU A 123 2.63 -11.43 -9.64
N PRO A 124 2.64 -12.71 -10.03
CA PRO A 124 1.48 -13.58 -9.88
C PRO A 124 1.00 -13.62 -8.41
N PRO A 125 -0.30 -13.78 -8.16
CA PRO A 125 -0.81 -14.00 -6.82
C PRO A 125 -0.07 -15.18 -6.16
N ASN A 126 0.34 -15.01 -4.91
CA ASN A 126 1.05 -16.04 -4.10
C ASN A 126 2.45 -16.45 -4.61
N ASP A 127 3.11 -15.67 -5.44
CA ASP A 127 4.51 -15.88 -5.78
C ASP A 127 5.44 -15.41 -4.64
N LEU A 128 5.34 -16.11 -3.51
CA LEU A 128 6.13 -15.85 -2.31
C LEU A 128 7.63 -16.09 -2.53
N ARG A 129 7.98 -16.98 -3.49
CA ARG A 129 9.39 -17.27 -3.78
C ARG A 129 10.08 -16.07 -4.42
N THR A 130 9.46 -15.46 -5.41
CA THR A 130 10.02 -14.27 -6.06
C THR A 130 10.06 -13.09 -5.09
N GLU A 131 9.03 -12.91 -4.27
CA GLU A 131 8.99 -11.89 -3.23
C GLU A 131 10.15 -12.06 -2.23
N ALA A 132 10.33 -13.24 -1.66
CA ALA A 132 11.43 -13.55 -0.76
C ALA A 132 12.81 -13.38 -1.42
N LEU A 133 12.92 -13.63 -2.73
CA LEU A 133 14.15 -13.43 -3.48
C LEU A 133 14.47 -11.93 -3.63
N TYR A 134 13.48 -11.09 -3.88
CA TYR A 134 13.67 -9.64 -3.90
C TYR A 134 14.12 -9.12 -2.52
N ASP A 135 13.45 -9.56 -1.44
CA ASP A 135 13.82 -9.15 -0.09
C ASP A 135 15.26 -9.55 0.26
N LEU A 136 15.66 -10.76 -0.13
CA LEU A 136 17.02 -11.23 0.08
C LEU A 136 18.03 -10.39 -0.72
N ILE A 137 17.77 -10.13 -1.99
CA ILE A 137 18.64 -9.29 -2.84
C ILE A 137 18.75 -7.89 -2.26
N LEU A 138 17.63 -7.27 -1.89
CA LEU A 138 17.63 -5.93 -1.30
C LEU A 138 18.39 -5.90 0.03
N SER A 139 18.21 -6.91 0.87
CA SER A 139 18.97 -7.04 2.12
C SER A 139 20.48 -7.18 1.88
N CYS A 140 20.87 -7.88 0.82
CA CYS A 140 22.29 -7.99 0.44
C CYS A 140 22.85 -6.66 -0.09
N ILE A 141 22.04 -5.85 -0.76
CA ILE A 141 22.49 -4.58 -1.37
C ILE A 141 22.45 -3.43 -0.36
N THR A 142 21.35 -3.29 0.40
CA THR A 142 21.10 -2.14 1.27
C THR A 142 21.14 -2.45 2.76
N GLY A 143 21.26 -3.72 3.15
CA GLY A 143 21.36 -4.10 4.56
C GLY A 143 22.60 -3.51 5.24
N GLY A 144 22.53 -3.28 6.57
CA GLY A 144 23.57 -2.60 7.34
C GLY A 144 24.96 -3.23 7.29
N MET A 145 25.07 -4.48 6.82
CA MET A 145 26.36 -5.17 6.60
C MET A 145 26.87 -5.02 5.17
N SER A 146 26.08 -4.47 4.25
CA SER A 146 26.46 -4.36 2.85
C SER A 146 27.57 -3.30 2.67
N PRO A 147 28.49 -3.50 1.70
CA PRO A 147 29.50 -2.49 1.38
C PRO A 147 28.89 -1.16 0.91
N LEU A 148 27.77 -1.21 0.21
CA LEU A 148 27.06 -0.01 -0.25
C LEU A 148 26.53 0.79 0.95
N TYR A 149 25.79 0.15 1.86
CA TYR A 149 25.27 0.80 3.05
C TYR A 149 26.39 1.46 3.84
N ARG A 150 27.45 0.71 4.13
CA ARG A 150 28.59 1.23 4.89
C ARG A 150 29.22 2.46 4.25
N ARG A 151 29.48 2.41 2.95
CA ARG A 151 30.05 3.55 2.22
C ARG A 151 29.15 4.78 2.28
N LEU A 152 27.83 4.60 2.14
CA LEU A 152 26.88 5.71 2.19
C LEU A 152 26.73 6.26 3.62
N TYR A 153 26.68 5.37 4.59
CA TYR A 153 26.54 5.74 6.01
C TYR A 153 27.78 6.47 6.54
N ASP A 154 28.97 5.93 6.29
CA ASP A 154 30.23 6.55 6.68
C ASP A 154 30.46 7.89 5.96
N GLY A 155 29.94 8.04 4.76
CA GLY A 155 29.91 9.30 4.03
C GLY A 155 28.86 10.31 4.51
N GLY A 156 28.03 9.95 5.50
CA GLY A 156 26.98 10.81 6.04
C GLY A 156 25.83 11.07 5.06
N LEU A 157 25.70 10.26 4.01
CA LEU A 157 24.71 10.42 2.94
C LEU A 157 23.36 9.76 3.28
N VAL A 158 23.37 8.76 4.16
CA VAL A 158 22.16 8.05 4.60
C VAL A 158 22.13 7.93 6.11
N ASN A 159 20.94 7.68 6.64
CA ASN A 159 20.70 7.43 8.06
C ASN A 159 20.40 5.93 8.29
N PRO A 160 20.25 5.46 9.55
CA PRO A 160 19.93 4.06 9.84
C PRO A 160 18.62 3.53 9.25
N GLY A 161 17.71 4.41 8.83
CA GLY A 161 16.47 4.04 8.17
C GLY A 161 16.59 3.79 6.66
N PHE A 162 17.79 3.98 6.07
CA PHE A 162 18.01 3.70 4.66
C PHE A 162 17.90 2.20 4.39
N GLY A 163 17.12 1.85 3.38
CA GLY A 163 16.93 0.47 2.94
C GLY A 163 16.20 0.42 1.61
N GLY A 164 16.06 -0.78 1.08
CA GLY A 164 15.22 -1.06 -0.07
C GLY A 164 14.07 -1.98 0.33
N GLU A 165 12.92 -1.75 -0.23
CA GLU A 165 11.74 -2.59 -0.03
C GLU A 165 11.04 -2.91 -1.36
N VAL A 166 10.40 -4.06 -1.41
CA VAL A 166 9.48 -4.42 -2.50
C VAL A 166 8.07 -4.15 -2.05
N LEU A 167 7.38 -3.29 -2.78
CA LEU A 167 5.96 -3.11 -2.60
C LEU A 167 5.21 -3.88 -3.66
N ARG A 168 4.34 -4.78 -3.21
CA ARG A 168 3.48 -5.60 -4.02
C ARG A 168 2.03 -5.37 -3.65
N VAL A 169 1.27 -4.87 -4.60
CA VAL A 169 -0.18 -4.67 -4.48
C VAL A 169 -0.82 -5.23 -5.75
N ASP A 170 -2.09 -5.62 -5.67
CA ASP A 170 -2.81 -6.15 -6.82
C ASP A 170 -2.63 -5.28 -8.07
N GLY A 171 -2.04 -5.86 -9.11
CA GLY A 171 -1.82 -5.19 -10.40
C GLY A 171 -0.59 -4.29 -10.47
N CYS A 172 0.21 -4.16 -9.39
CA CYS A 172 1.49 -3.45 -9.45
C CYS A 172 2.58 -4.12 -8.61
N CYS A 173 3.81 -3.85 -8.99
CA CYS A 173 5.00 -4.19 -8.23
C CYS A 173 6.03 -3.07 -8.43
N CYS A 174 6.68 -2.65 -7.36
CA CYS A 174 7.78 -1.70 -7.45
C CYS A 174 8.81 -1.94 -6.33
N ILE A 175 10.03 -1.51 -6.60
CA ILE A 175 11.13 -1.51 -5.65
C ILE A 175 11.40 -0.05 -5.27
N LEU A 176 11.48 0.22 -3.99
CA LEU A 176 11.67 1.56 -3.44
C LEU A 176 12.94 1.59 -2.58
N PHE A 177 13.67 2.72 -2.67
CA PHE A 177 14.84 3.03 -1.84
C PHE A 177 14.74 4.42 -1.26
#